data_20a886e090c0ee3212991bf4ad6312b8
#
_entry.id   20a886e090c0ee3212991bf4ad6312b8
#
_cell.length_a   1.000
_cell.length_b   1.000
_cell.length_c   1.000
_cell.angle_alpha   90.00
_cell.angle_beta   90.00
_cell.angle_gamma   90.00
#
_symmetry.space_group_name_H-M   'P 1'
#
loop_
_entity.id
_entity.type
_entity.pdbx_description
1 polymer ?
#
loop_
_entity_poly.entity_id
_entity_poly.type
_entity_poly.pdbx_seq_one_letter_code
_entity_poly.pdbx_strand_id
1 'polypeptide(L)'
;LCVSKDNLAALVTEVSLRYKELNLNKEVEFNITIEPEPLSLYFDREIVTMILDNLISNAAKYTEKGYINISLYTTRKNDTDYVEIKVSDTGQGISADELPHIFERYYQARSDRQASGTGIGLALVKNLAKLHQGEIYAESVPGEGSSFYFSLIMHNIYPNALHTDSGEKAPKGNTEIESAEVVPTDDISCEKPILLVVEDNSDICEYISE
;
A
#
# COMPACT_ATOMS: atom_id res chain seq x y z
N LEU A 1 -11.73 -5.15 -3.81
CA LEU A 1 -10.86 -4.88 -4.94
C LEU A 1 -11.64 -4.15 -6.02
N CYS A 2 -11.05 -3.10 -6.55
CA CYS A 2 -11.49 -2.38 -7.73
C CYS A 2 -10.37 -2.48 -8.78
N VAL A 3 -10.45 -3.46 -9.66
CA VAL A 3 -9.37 -3.76 -10.61
C VAL A 3 -9.62 -3.15 -11.98
N SER A 4 -8.55 -2.68 -12.61
CA SER A 4 -8.55 -2.26 -14.02
C SER A 4 -7.33 -2.87 -14.72
N LYS A 5 -7.44 -3.01 -16.04
CA LYS A 5 -6.28 -3.37 -16.85
C LYS A 5 -5.40 -2.15 -17.04
N ASP A 6 -4.24 -2.13 -16.39
CA ASP A 6 -3.34 -0.97 -16.40
C ASP A 6 -1.88 -1.41 -16.55
N ASN A 7 -0.98 -0.45 -16.80
CA ASN A 7 0.45 -0.68 -16.94
C ASN A 7 1.13 -0.61 -15.58
N LEU A 8 1.43 -1.77 -14.98
CA LEU A 8 2.10 -1.85 -13.70
C LEU A 8 3.52 -1.25 -13.73
N ALA A 9 4.24 -1.43 -14.84
CA ALA A 9 5.59 -0.85 -15.00
C ALA A 9 5.54 0.68 -14.91
N ALA A 10 4.55 1.31 -15.55
CA ALA A 10 4.34 2.75 -15.48
C ALA A 10 4.01 3.21 -14.04
N LEU A 11 3.15 2.48 -13.32
CA LEU A 11 2.81 2.80 -11.93
C LEU A 11 4.05 2.71 -11.02
N VAL A 12 4.82 1.61 -11.10
CA VAL A 12 6.02 1.43 -10.26
C VAL A 12 7.03 2.53 -10.57
N THR A 13 7.21 2.89 -11.84
CA THR A 13 8.09 3.99 -12.25
C THR A 13 7.63 5.33 -11.68
N GLU A 14 6.33 5.66 -11.81
CA GLU A 14 5.74 6.90 -11.31
C GLU A 14 5.96 7.07 -9.81
N VAL A 15 5.59 6.04 -9.02
CA VAL A 15 5.75 6.07 -7.56
C VAL A 15 7.22 6.19 -7.17
N SER A 16 8.10 5.41 -7.80
CA SER A 16 9.53 5.41 -7.51
C SER A 16 10.19 6.75 -7.82
N LEU A 17 9.86 7.38 -8.94
CA LEU A 17 10.37 8.70 -9.31
C LEU A 17 9.91 9.77 -8.32
N ARG A 18 8.65 9.73 -7.87
CA ARG A 18 8.14 10.64 -6.83
C ARG A 18 9.00 10.61 -5.58
N TYR A 19 9.37 9.42 -5.08
CA TYR A 19 10.25 9.30 -3.90
C TYR A 19 11.67 9.76 -4.20
N LYS A 20 12.22 9.47 -5.38
CA LYS A 20 13.53 9.94 -5.81
C LYS A 20 13.61 11.46 -5.86
N GLU A 21 12.58 12.13 -6.39
CA GLU A 21 12.52 13.60 -6.50
C GLU A 21 12.31 14.27 -5.13
N LEU A 22 11.53 13.67 -4.24
CA LEU A 22 11.29 14.16 -2.89
C LEU A 22 12.43 13.87 -1.92
N ASN A 23 13.40 13.04 -2.32
CA ASN A 23 14.52 12.67 -1.46
C ASN A 23 15.46 13.86 -1.23
N LEU A 24 15.44 14.38 0.01
CA LEU A 24 16.33 15.44 0.45
C LEU A 24 17.70 14.93 0.93
N ASN A 25 17.80 13.64 1.23
CA ASN A 25 19.04 13.03 1.67
C ASN A 25 19.91 12.64 0.48
N LYS A 26 20.92 13.47 0.19
CA LYS A 26 21.87 13.26 -0.92
C LYS A 26 22.83 12.09 -0.70
N GLU A 27 22.91 11.55 0.49
CA GLU A 27 23.73 10.36 0.80
C GLU A 27 23.01 9.05 0.46
N VAL A 28 21.72 9.12 0.02
CA VAL A 28 20.92 7.96 -0.42
C VAL A 28 20.61 8.09 -1.91
N GLU A 29 21.05 7.12 -2.68
CA GLU A 29 20.78 7.02 -4.11
C GLU A 29 19.58 6.13 -4.40
N PHE A 30 18.69 6.56 -5.29
CA PHE A 30 17.54 5.76 -5.76
C PHE A 30 17.81 5.20 -7.15
N ASN A 31 17.82 3.86 -7.26
CA ASN A 31 17.97 3.12 -8.50
C ASN A 31 16.66 2.43 -8.86
N ILE A 32 16.23 2.53 -10.11
CA ILE A 32 14.96 1.98 -10.61
C ILE A 32 15.25 1.10 -11.81
N THR A 33 14.87 -0.18 -11.73
CA THR A 33 15.05 -1.17 -12.80
C THR A 33 13.72 -1.85 -13.09
N ILE A 34 13.18 -1.64 -14.27
CA ILE A 34 11.85 -2.13 -14.67
C ILE A 34 12.00 -3.01 -15.91
N GLU A 35 11.63 -4.29 -15.80
CA GLU A 35 11.67 -5.27 -16.89
C GLU A 35 10.53 -6.31 -16.68
N PRO A 36 9.67 -6.58 -17.68
CA PRO A 36 9.58 -5.94 -18.99
C PRO A 36 8.82 -4.61 -18.96
N GLU A 37 9.01 -3.78 -19.98
CA GLU A 37 8.21 -2.58 -20.21
C GLU A 37 7.73 -2.56 -21.66
N PRO A 38 6.40 -2.39 -21.93
CA PRO A 38 5.31 -2.23 -20.97
C PRO A 38 4.85 -3.55 -20.33
N LEU A 39 4.29 -3.49 -19.13
CA LEU A 39 3.70 -4.62 -18.42
C LEU A 39 2.25 -4.33 -18.04
N SER A 40 1.29 -4.84 -18.81
CA SER A 40 -0.13 -4.61 -18.62
C SER A 40 -0.82 -5.83 -18.04
N LEU A 41 -1.46 -5.67 -16.87
CA LEU A 41 -2.21 -6.72 -16.16
C LEU A 41 -3.39 -6.09 -15.39
N TYR A 42 -4.29 -6.93 -14.86
CA TYR A 42 -5.36 -6.47 -13.98
C TYR A 42 -4.83 -6.32 -12.56
N PHE A 43 -5.02 -5.14 -11.97
CA PHE A 43 -4.73 -4.89 -10.57
C PHE A 43 -5.51 -3.68 -10.05
N ASP A 44 -5.58 -3.55 -8.72
CA ASP A 44 -6.12 -2.38 -8.05
C ASP A 44 -4.98 -1.35 -7.86
N ARG A 45 -5.05 -0.25 -8.61
CA ARG A 45 -4.01 0.78 -8.63
C ARG A 45 -3.79 1.42 -7.27
N GLU A 46 -4.88 1.68 -6.52
CA GLU A 46 -4.80 2.33 -5.21
C GLU A 46 -4.11 1.41 -4.19
N ILE A 47 -4.49 0.13 -4.19
CA ILE A 47 -3.90 -0.87 -3.29
C ILE A 47 -2.40 -1.05 -3.59
N VAL A 48 -2.03 -1.21 -4.87
CA VAL A 48 -0.62 -1.36 -5.23
C VAL A 48 0.17 -0.10 -4.90
N THR A 49 -0.40 1.09 -5.10
CA THR A 49 0.23 2.36 -4.68
C THR A 49 0.46 2.39 -3.17
N MET A 50 -0.53 2.01 -2.35
CA MET A 50 -0.38 1.95 -0.89
C MET A 50 0.71 0.97 -0.45
N ILE A 51 0.83 -0.19 -1.11
CA ILE A 51 1.90 -1.15 -0.85
C ILE A 51 3.26 -0.53 -1.16
N LEU A 52 3.43 0.05 -2.35
CA LEU A 52 4.68 0.72 -2.76
C LEU A 52 5.06 1.85 -1.83
N ASP A 53 4.12 2.72 -1.46
CA ASP A 53 4.35 3.83 -0.54
C ASP A 53 4.86 3.34 0.82
N ASN A 54 4.27 2.28 1.37
CA ASN A 54 4.75 1.71 2.62
C ASN A 54 6.16 1.11 2.50
N LEU A 55 6.44 0.36 1.44
CA LEU A 55 7.74 -0.28 1.27
C LEU A 55 8.85 0.75 1.01
N ILE A 56 8.63 1.71 0.10
CA ILE A 56 9.63 2.71 -0.27
C ILE A 56 9.85 3.70 0.88
N SER A 57 8.79 4.14 1.58
CA SER A 57 8.93 5.02 2.74
C SER A 57 9.69 4.34 3.89
N ASN A 58 9.48 3.03 4.12
CA ASN A 58 10.27 2.28 5.08
C ASN A 58 11.75 2.22 4.66
N ALA A 59 12.06 1.89 3.41
CA ALA A 59 13.42 1.90 2.91
C ALA A 59 14.09 3.29 3.10
N ALA A 60 13.40 4.37 2.74
CA ALA A 60 13.90 5.74 2.91
C ALA A 60 14.10 6.13 4.38
N LYS A 61 13.24 5.65 5.27
CA LYS A 61 13.30 5.92 6.70
C LYS A 61 14.50 5.25 7.38
N TYR A 62 14.81 4.01 6.98
CA TYR A 62 15.83 3.20 7.65
C TYR A 62 17.19 3.21 6.95
N THR A 63 17.33 3.93 5.82
CA THR A 63 18.58 4.10 5.09
C THR A 63 19.12 5.50 5.32
N GLU A 64 20.20 5.61 6.07
CA GLU A 64 20.89 6.90 6.30
C GLU A 64 21.84 7.24 5.14
N LYS A 65 22.51 6.21 4.58
CA LYS A 65 23.51 6.31 3.50
C LYS A 65 23.46 5.06 2.62
N GLY A 66 23.84 5.24 1.36
CA GLY A 66 23.93 4.15 0.40
C GLY A 66 22.84 4.22 -0.65
N TYR A 67 22.06 3.16 -0.86
CA TYR A 67 21.10 3.13 -1.95
C TYR A 67 19.81 2.41 -1.61
N ILE A 68 18.77 2.79 -2.33
CA ILE A 68 17.46 2.13 -2.38
C ILE A 68 17.23 1.71 -3.83
N ASN A 69 17.05 0.40 -4.05
CA ASN A 69 16.79 -0.15 -5.37
C ASN A 69 15.34 -0.61 -5.45
N ILE A 70 14.61 -0.10 -6.44
CA ILE A 70 13.26 -0.56 -6.77
C ILE A 70 13.35 -1.33 -8.09
N SER A 71 12.96 -2.60 -8.08
CA SER A 71 13.03 -3.46 -9.25
C SER A 71 11.67 -4.10 -9.51
N LEU A 72 11.28 -4.16 -10.78
CA LEU A 72 10.12 -4.90 -11.26
C LEU A 72 10.61 -5.92 -12.28
N TYR A 73 10.26 -7.19 -12.09
CA TYR A 73 10.62 -8.26 -13.01
C TYR A 73 9.59 -9.39 -13.01
N THR A 74 9.62 -10.22 -14.03
CA THR A 74 8.78 -11.39 -14.10
C THR A 74 9.52 -12.63 -13.62
N THR A 75 8.81 -13.53 -12.93
CA THR A 75 9.35 -14.78 -12.43
C THR A 75 8.32 -15.90 -12.60
N ARG A 76 8.79 -17.15 -12.68
CA ARG A 76 7.93 -18.31 -12.80
C ARG A 76 8.17 -19.26 -11.63
N LYS A 77 7.08 -19.56 -10.89
CA LYS A 77 7.10 -20.50 -9.75
C LYS A 77 5.96 -21.50 -9.92
N ASN A 78 6.27 -22.80 -9.84
CA ASN A 78 5.25 -23.87 -9.93
C ASN A 78 4.29 -23.72 -11.13
N ASP A 79 4.82 -23.51 -12.33
CA ASP A 79 4.08 -23.29 -13.59
C ASP A 79 3.15 -22.06 -13.62
N THR A 80 3.25 -21.17 -12.64
CA THR A 80 2.54 -19.90 -12.60
C THR A 80 3.50 -18.75 -12.83
N ASP A 81 3.12 -17.83 -13.73
CA ASP A 81 3.89 -16.62 -14.00
C ASP A 81 3.48 -15.52 -13.02
N TYR A 82 4.48 -14.92 -12.36
CA TYR A 82 4.33 -13.82 -11.43
C TYR A 82 5.06 -12.59 -11.94
N VAL A 83 4.55 -11.45 -11.57
CA VAL A 83 5.33 -10.22 -11.56
C VAL A 83 5.73 -9.92 -10.12
N GLU A 84 6.99 -9.58 -9.91
CA GLU A 84 7.54 -9.31 -8.58
C GLU A 84 8.15 -7.92 -8.53
N ILE A 85 7.72 -7.15 -7.53
CA ILE A 85 8.27 -5.85 -7.17
C ILE A 85 9.18 -6.07 -5.98
N LYS A 86 10.45 -5.70 -6.12
CA LYS A 86 11.46 -5.75 -5.06
C LYS A 86 11.86 -4.34 -4.67
N VAL A 87 11.80 -4.03 -3.38
CA VAL A 87 12.36 -2.82 -2.79
C VAL A 87 13.49 -3.25 -1.85
N SER A 88 14.72 -2.90 -2.21
CA SER A 88 15.91 -3.21 -1.41
C SER A 88 16.56 -1.95 -0.91
N ASP A 89 17.06 -1.97 0.30
CA ASP A 89 17.79 -0.88 0.94
C ASP A 89 19.11 -1.37 1.55
N THR A 90 20.03 -0.43 1.76
CA THR A 90 21.30 -0.65 2.49
C THR A 90 21.26 -0.06 3.88
N GLY A 91 20.09 -0.09 4.52
CA GLY A 91 19.88 0.43 5.85
C GLY A 91 20.41 -0.48 6.96
N GLN A 92 19.90 -0.29 8.15
CA GLN A 92 20.36 -1.03 9.34
C GLN A 92 20.09 -2.54 9.30
N GLY A 93 19.21 -3.01 8.41
CA GLY A 93 18.76 -4.39 8.37
C GLY A 93 17.88 -4.78 9.56
N ILE A 94 17.43 -6.04 9.55
CA ILE A 94 16.51 -6.64 10.52
C ILE A 94 17.13 -7.94 11.01
N SER A 95 17.09 -8.19 12.31
CA SER A 95 17.62 -9.43 12.88
C SER A 95 16.76 -10.64 12.50
N ALA A 96 17.38 -11.82 12.48
CA ALA A 96 16.68 -13.07 12.17
C ALA A 96 15.54 -13.37 13.16
N ASP A 97 15.68 -12.95 14.41
CA ASP A 97 14.64 -13.13 15.42
C ASP A 97 13.44 -12.18 15.23
N GLU A 98 13.66 -11.01 14.64
CA GLU A 98 12.63 -10.01 14.38
C GLU A 98 11.91 -10.22 13.05
N LEU A 99 12.62 -10.75 12.05
CA LEU A 99 12.13 -10.89 10.68
C LEU A 99 10.78 -11.62 10.57
N PRO A 100 10.47 -12.69 11.33
CA PRO A 100 9.16 -13.35 11.29
C PRO A 100 8.01 -12.46 11.78
N HIS A 101 8.30 -11.46 12.60
CA HIS A 101 7.31 -10.63 13.30
C HIS A 101 7.02 -9.29 12.63
N ILE A 102 7.84 -8.84 11.67
CA ILE A 102 7.73 -7.49 11.08
C ILE A 102 6.38 -7.21 10.41
N PHE A 103 5.63 -8.24 10.03
CA PHE A 103 4.30 -8.13 9.44
C PHE A 103 3.16 -8.28 10.48
N GLU A 104 3.47 -8.35 11.77
CA GLU A 104 2.48 -8.36 12.84
C GLU A 104 2.03 -6.93 13.17
N ARG A 105 0.77 -6.77 13.60
CA ARG A 105 0.24 -5.45 13.98
C ARG A 105 0.94 -4.93 15.23
N TYR A 106 1.28 -3.64 15.22
CA TYR A 106 1.93 -2.93 16.33
C TYR A 106 3.34 -3.44 16.66
N TYR A 107 3.89 -4.31 15.82
CA TYR A 107 5.27 -4.74 15.98
C TYR A 107 6.24 -3.64 15.56
N GLN A 108 7.22 -3.37 16.39
CA GLN A 108 8.33 -2.45 16.11
C GLN A 108 9.63 -3.16 16.53
N ALA A 109 10.61 -3.17 15.63
CA ALA A 109 11.91 -3.72 15.93
C ALA A 109 12.56 -2.94 17.10
N ARG A 110 13.24 -3.65 18.00
CA ARG A 110 13.93 -3.09 19.16
C ARG A 110 15.24 -2.42 18.72
N SER A 111 15.18 -1.38 17.93
CA SER A 111 16.37 -0.58 17.66
C SER A 111 16.52 0.47 18.76
N ASP A 112 17.76 0.68 19.25
CA ASP A 112 18.11 1.68 20.28
C ASP A 112 17.85 3.13 19.84
N ARG A 113 17.53 3.35 18.58
CA ARG A 113 17.08 4.65 18.03
C ARG A 113 15.57 4.68 18.05
N GLN A 114 14.99 5.71 18.69
CA GLN A 114 13.56 5.98 18.80
C GLN A 114 12.84 5.66 17.46
N ALA A 115 12.24 4.49 17.37
CA ALA A 115 11.53 4.05 16.19
C ALA A 115 10.25 4.90 16.03
N SER A 116 10.33 5.95 15.25
CA SER A 116 9.16 6.72 14.84
C SER A 116 8.33 5.87 13.89
N GLY A 117 7.21 5.33 14.35
CA GLY A 117 6.28 4.57 13.51
C GLY A 117 5.17 3.96 14.35
N THR A 118 4.06 3.61 13.70
CA THR A 118 2.88 3.02 14.39
C THR A 118 2.93 1.50 14.45
N GLY A 119 3.85 0.83 13.74
CA GLY A 119 3.88 -0.64 13.60
C GLY A 119 2.69 -1.21 12.79
N ILE A 120 1.99 -0.37 12.03
CA ILE A 120 0.80 -0.76 11.26
C ILE A 120 1.14 -0.96 9.77
N GLY A 121 2.13 -0.26 9.23
CA GLY A 121 2.40 -0.19 7.80
C GLY A 121 2.65 -1.56 7.14
N LEU A 122 3.59 -2.36 7.64
CA LEU A 122 3.87 -3.69 7.08
C LEU A 122 2.75 -4.70 7.31
N ALA A 123 2.03 -4.61 8.43
CA ALA A 123 0.83 -5.43 8.67
C ALA A 123 -0.28 -5.09 7.65
N LEU A 124 -0.45 -3.81 7.32
CA LEU A 124 -1.36 -3.36 6.27
C LEU A 124 -0.92 -3.92 4.91
N VAL A 125 0.35 -3.79 4.55
CA VAL A 125 0.91 -4.35 3.30
C VAL A 125 0.61 -5.83 3.17
N LYS A 126 0.78 -6.62 4.24
CA LYS A 126 0.47 -8.05 4.23
C LYS A 126 -1.02 -8.34 3.96
N ASN A 127 -1.91 -7.55 4.53
CA ASN A 127 -3.35 -7.70 4.30
C ASN A 127 -3.74 -7.28 2.88
N LEU A 128 -3.18 -6.18 2.36
CA LEU A 128 -3.41 -5.70 1.00
C LEU A 128 -2.87 -6.68 -0.05
N ALA A 129 -1.68 -7.26 0.18
CA ALA A 129 -1.13 -8.30 -0.68
C ALA A 129 -2.05 -9.53 -0.75
N LYS A 130 -2.55 -10.01 0.41
CA LYS A 130 -3.52 -11.12 0.47
C LYS A 130 -4.81 -10.79 -0.24
N LEU A 131 -5.34 -9.57 -0.08
CA LEU A 131 -6.55 -9.12 -0.77
C LEU A 131 -6.35 -9.18 -2.28
N HIS A 132 -5.15 -8.89 -2.75
CA HIS A 132 -4.75 -8.96 -4.16
C HIS A 132 -4.36 -10.38 -4.61
N GLN A 133 -4.54 -11.42 -3.75
CA GLN A 133 -4.12 -12.79 -4.02
C GLN A 133 -2.61 -12.89 -4.35
N GLY A 134 -1.85 -11.91 -3.90
CA GLY A 134 -0.41 -11.83 -4.03
C GLY A 134 0.31 -12.28 -2.75
N GLU A 135 1.63 -12.28 -2.81
CA GLU A 135 2.50 -12.64 -1.69
C GLU A 135 3.40 -11.47 -1.33
N ILE A 136 3.72 -11.35 -0.04
CA ILE A 136 4.71 -10.42 0.49
C ILE A 136 5.67 -11.19 1.41
N TYR A 137 6.96 -11.02 1.21
CA TYR A 137 7.99 -11.55 2.10
C TYR A 137 9.18 -10.59 2.17
N ALA A 138 10.10 -10.85 3.08
CA ALA A 138 11.29 -10.05 3.26
C ALA A 138 12.51 -10.92 3.55
N GLU A 139 13.67 -10.44 3.10
CA GLU A 139 14.99 -10.95 3.43
C GLU A 139 15.81 -9.79 4.00
N SER A 140 16.59 -10.05 5.04
CA SER A 140 17.39 -9.00 5.66
C SER A 140 18.60 -9.57 6.40
N VAL A 141 19.67 -8.77 6.42
CA VAL A 141 20.88 -9.04 7.19
C VAL A 141 21.21 -7.79 8.01
N PRO A 142 21.37 -7.90 9.35
CA PRO A 142 21.75 -6.76 10.19
C PRO A 142 23.02 -6.06 9.70
N GLY A 143 22.95 -4.76 9.49
CA GLY A 143 24.05 -3.93 9.00
C GLY A 143 24.27 -3.96 7.50
N GLU A 144 23.57 -4.80 6.74
CA GLU A 144 23.68 -4.86 5.27
C GLU A 144 22.44 -4.31 4.56
N GLY A 145 21.27 -4.29 5.26
CA GLY A 145 20.02 -3.78 4.74
C GLY A 145 18.92 -4.83 4.63
N SER A 146 17.83 -4.46 3.95
CA SER A 146 16.65 -5.31 3.78
C SER A 146 16.19 -5.35 2.33
N SER A 147 15.48 -6.40 1.97
CA SER A 147 14.80 -6.56 0.68
C SER A 147 13.39 -7.03 0.93
N PHE A 148 12.42 -6.28 0.44
CA PHE A 148 10.99 -6.63 0.49
C PHE A 148 10.52 -7.01 -0.90
N TYR A 149 9.76 -8.09 -1.00
CA TYR A 149 9.28 -8.65 -2.26
C TYR A 149 7.76 -8.73 -2.24
N PHE A 150 7.11 -8.08 -3.18
CA PHE A 150 5.67 -8.15 -3.40
C PHE A 150 5.40 -8.76 -4.77
N SER A 151 4.65 -9.87 -4.82
CA SER A 151 4.34 -10.57 -6.07
C SER A 151 2.85 -10.59 -6.36
N LEU A 152 2.52 -10.50 -7.66
CA LEU A 152 1.18 -10.63 -8.22
C LEU A 152 1.17 -11.72 -9.29
N ILE A 153 0.05 -12.45 -9.43
CA ILE A 153 -0.15 -13.42 -10.50
C ILE A 153 -0.42 -12.67 -11.81
N MET A 154 0.40 -12.88 -12.84
CA MET A 154 0.35 -12.12 -14.09
C MET A 154 -0.98 -12.22 -14.85
N HIS A 155 -1.60 -13.39 -14.85
CA HIS A 155 -2.80 -13.67 -15.65
C HIS A 155 -4.07 -13.73 -14.80
N ASN A 156 -4.04 -13.22 -13.58
CA ASN A 156 -5.21 -13.16 -12.72
C ASN A 156 -6.17 -12.06 -13.23
N ILE A 157 -7.41 -12.44 -13.50
CA ILE A 157 -8.47 -11.53 -13.95
C ILE A 157 -9.41 -11.12 -12.81
N TYR A 158 -9.19 -11.60 -11.59
CA TYR A 158 -9.97 -11.27 -10.39
C TYR A 158 -11.50 -11.37 -10.59
N PRO A 159 -12.07 -12.54 -10.87
CA PRO A 159 -13.46 -12.69 -11.31
C PRO A 159 -14.50 -12.18 -10.30
N ASN A 160 -14.11 -12.04 -9.03
CA ASN A 160 -14.99 -11.56 -7.94
C ASN A 160 -14.72 -10.08 -7.56
N ALA A 161 -13.89 -9.37 -8.31
CA ALA A 161 -13.61 -7.95 -8.08
C ALA A 161 -14.51 -7.06 -8.95
N LEU A 162 -14.64 -5.80 -8.55
CA LEU A 162 -15.20 -4.78 -9.43
C LEU A 162 -14.18 -4.44 -10.51
N HIS A 163 -14.59 -4.51 -11.79
CA HIS A 163 -13.77 -4.14 -12.92
C HIS A 163 -14.14 -2.74 -13.38
N THR A 164 -13.16 -1.84 -13.39
CA THR A 164 -13.29 -0.52 -14.00
C THR A 164 -12.43 -0.50 -15.26
N ASP A 165 -13.01 -0.88 -16.40
CA ASP A 165 -12.32 -0.70 -17.68
C ASP A 165 -12.11 0.80 -17.92
N SER A 166 -10.88 1.17 -18.21
CA SER A 166 -10.48 2.55 -18.49
C SER A 166 -11.13 3.03 -19.80
N GLY A 167 -12.38 3.40 -19.74
CA GLY A 167 -13.17 3.88 -20.90
C GLY A 167 -14.63 4.15 -20.60
N GLU A 168 -15.23 3.52 -19.63
CA GLU A 168 -16.60 3.83 -19.21
C GLU A 168 -16.57 4.58 -17.87
N LYS A 169 -17.00 5.86 -17.93
CA LYS A 169 -17.40 6.60 -16.73
C LYS A 169 -18.32 5.68 -15.93
N ALA A 170 -17.96 5.44 -14.66
CA ALA A 170 -18.81 4.73 -13.73
C ALA A 170 -20.27 5.12 -13.96
N PRO A 171 -21.20 4.17 -14.13
CA PRO A 171 -22.60 4.52 -14.17
C PRO A 171 -22.86 5.20 -12.82
N LYS A 172 -23.30 6.48 -12.88
CA LYS A 172 -23.94 7.09 -11.74
C LYS A 172 -25.09 6.17 -11.39
N GLY A 173 -24.89 5.32 -10.41
CA GLY A 173 -25.93 4.48 -9.88
C GLY A 173 -27.05 5.40 -9.42
N ASN A 174 -28.10 5.50 -10.23
CA ASN A 174 -29.42 5.82 -9.75
C ASN A 174 -29.82 4.62 -8.87
N THR A 175 -29.35 4.63 -7.65
CA THR A 175 -30.07 3.93 -6.59
C THR A 175 -31.31 4.78 -6.40
N GLU A 176 -32.42 4.36 -7.00
CA GLU A 176 -33.73 4.77 -6.54
C GLU A 176 -33.81 4.39 -5.07
N ILE A 177 -33.57 5.38 -4.23
CA ILE A 177 -33.88 5.29 -2.81
C ILE A 177 -35.41 5.25 -2.78
N GLU A 178 -35.97 4.04 -2.53
CA GLU A 178 -37.36 3.93 -2.13
C GLU A 178 -37.59 4.95 -1.00
N SER A 179 -38.57 5.78 -1.21
CA SER A 179 -38.99 6.89 -0.39
C SER A 179 -39.16 6.45 1.09
N ALA A 180 -38.12 6.64 1.90
CA ALA A 180 -38.32 6.77 3.33
C ALA A 180 -39.05 8.10 3.58
N GLU A 181 -40.12 8.03 4.34
CA GLU A 181 -40.97 9.15 4.72
C GLU A 181 -40.13 10.33 5.21
N VAL A 182 -40.28 11.46 4.54
CA VAL A 182 -39.66 12.73 4.95
C VAL A 182 -40.35 13.19 6.21
N VAL A 183 -39.68 13.05 7.34
CA VAL A 183 -40.06 13.73 8.56
C VAL A 183 -39.79 15.24 8.33
N PRO A 184 -40.73 16.15 8.55
CA PRO A 184 -40.50 17.57 8.34
C PRO A 184 -39.39 18.05 9.28
N THR A 185 -38.30 18.53 8.71
CA THR A 185 -37.27 19.24 9.48
C THR A 185 -37.76 20.64 9.74
N ASP A 186 -38.10 20.90 10.98
CA ASP A 186 -38.25 22.29 11.49
C ASP A 186 -36.93 23.05 11.30
N ASP A 187 -37.04 24.32 10.99
CA ASP A 187 -35.95 25.24 10.70
C ASP A 187 -34.72 25.08 11.61
N ILE A 188 -33.65 24.49 11.08
CA ILE A 188 -32.34 24.50 11.73
C ILE A 188 -31.59 25.76 11.26
N SER A 189 -31.73 26.84 11.97
CA SER A 189 -30.83 27.99 11.87
C SER A 189 -29.52 27.63 12.56
N CYS A 190 -28.57 27.03 11.84
CA CYS A 190 -27.31 26.61 12.40
C CYS A 190 -26.20 27.61 12.14
N GLU A 191 -25.87 28.40 13.16
CA GLU A 191 -24.61 29.16 13.25
C GLU A 191 -23.43 28.34 13.77
N LYS A 192 -23.60 27.03 13.99
CA LYS A 192 -22.55 26.12 14.50
C LYS A 192 -22.15 25.12 13.47
N PRO A 193 -20.84 24.77 13.38
CA PRO A 193 -20.37 23.71 12.49
C PRO A 193 -20.99 22.38 12.89
N ILE A 194 -21.47 21.62 11.90
CA ILE A 194 -21.97 20.25 12.09
C ILE A 194 -20.80 19.31 11.98
N LEU A 195 -20.54 18.52 13.03
CA LEU A 195 -19.56 17.45 13.03
C LEU A 195 -20.27 16.11 12.85
N LEU A 196 -19.97 15.42 11.75
CA LEU A 196 -20.40 14.04 11.57
C LEU A 196 -19.35 13.11 12.17
N VAL A 197 -19.70 12.37 13.21
CA VAL A 197 -18.86 11.31 13.80
C VAL A 197 -19.37 9.98 13.29
N VAL A 198 -18.47 9.20 12.66
CA VAL A 198 -18.73 7.83 12.24
C VAL A 198 -17.82 6.92 13.07
N GLU A 199 -18.41 6.28 14.09
CA GLU A 199 -17.71 5.44 15.05
C GLU A 199 -18.59 4.21 15.35
N ASP A 200 -18.02 3.03 15.37
CA ASP A 200 -18.70 1.76 15.64
C ASP A 200 -18.65 1.36 17.13
N ASN A 201 -17.87 2.10 17.93
CA ASN A 201 -17.79 1.89 19.38
C ASN A 201 -18.72 2.86 20.11
N SER A 202 -19.73 2.32 20.78
CA SER A 202 -20.74 3.09 21.53
C SER A 202 -20.14 3.94 22.65
N ASP A 203 -19.08 3.48 23.33
CA ASP A 203 -18.46 4.17 24.45
C ASP A 203 -17.71 5.44 23.97
N ILE A 204 -17.16 5.42 22.75
CA ILE A 204 -16.51 6.58 22.13
C ILE A 204 -17.54 7.58 21.65
N CYS A 205 -18.67 7.12 21.07
CA CYS A 205 -19.78 8.00 20.68
C CYS A 205 -20.36 8.77 21.87
N GLU A 206 -20.52 8.12 23.02
CA GLU A 206 -21.04 8.76 24.25
C GLU A 206 -20.07 9.82 24.76
N TYR A 207 -18.77 9.56 24.78
CA TYR A 207 -17.73 10.50 25.21
C TYR A 207 -17.62 11.76 24.33
N ILE A 208 -17.90 11.65 23.03
CA ILE A 208 -17.84 12.81 22.10
C ILE A 208 -19.11 13.65 22.15
N SER A 209 -20.23 13.10 22.67
CA SER A 209 -21.53 13.76 22.74
C SER A 209 -21.73 14.60 24.03
N GLU A 210 -20.85 14.50 25.01
CA GLU A 210 -20.78 15.35 26.21
C GLU A 210 -19.99 16.65 25.93
#